data_746b4ada3a1b355df593b16cc10d443c
#
_entry.id   746b4ada3a1b355df593b16cc10d443c
#
_cell.length_a   1.000
_cell.length_b   1.000
_cell.length_c   1.000
_cell.angle_alpha   90.00
_cell.angle_beta   90.00
_cell.angle_gamma   90.00
#
_symmetry.space_group_name_H-M   'P 1'
#
loop_
_entity.id
_entity.type
_entity.pdbx_description
1 polymer ?
#
loop_
_entity_poly.entity_id
_entity_poly.type
_entity_poly.pdbx_seq_one_letter_code
_entity_poly.pdbx_strand_id
1 'polypeptide(L)'
;MELSLATRAVGEHTVLEVGGEVDVYTAPRLRERLLELIDGGARHVVVDLGRVDFLDSTGLGVLVGALKRLRAAGGSFALVCGKEPLLKIFRITALDQVFPLYPTVDAAIGADPIGSGA
;
A
#
# COMPACT_ATOMS: atom_id res chain seq x y z
N MET A 1 -4.16 -6.77 -19.55
CA MET A 1 -3.64 -6.21 -18.30
C MET A 1 -4.25 -6.92 -17.13
N GLU A 2 -3.41 -7.45 -16.29
CA GLU A 2 -3.84 -8.24 -15.13
C GLU A 2 -3.62 -7.47 -13.85
N LEU A 3 -4.63 -7.45 -13.01
CA LEU A 3 -4.51 -6.95 -11.65
C LEU A 3 -5.10 -7.97 -10.71
N SER A 4 -4.33 -8.42 -9.75
CA SER A 4 -4.84 -9.30 -8.71
C SER A 4 -4.82 -8.57 -7.37
N LEU A 5 -5.86 -8.76 -6.60
CA LEU A 5 -6.02 -8.15 -5.28
C LEU A 5 -6.46 -9.22 -4.30
N ALA A 6 -5.75 -9.34 -3.21
CA ALA A 6 -6.11 -10.27 -2.13
C ALA A 6 -5.90 -9.58 -0.79
N THR A 7 -6.82 -9.77 0.12
CA THR A 7 -6.79 -9.12 1.42
C THR A 7 -6.66 -10.17 2.51
N ARG A 8 -5.82 -9.91 3.51
CA ARG A 8 -5.72 -10.75 4.70
C ARG A 8 -5.50 -9.88 5.93
N ALA A 9 -5.89 -10.41 7.07
CA ALA A 9 -5.68 -9.73 8.35
C ALA A 9 -4.47 -10.33 9.06
N VAL A 10 -3.61 -9.48 9.60
CA VAL A 10 -2.46 -9.89 10.41
C VAL A 10 -2.49 -9.02 11.67
N GLY A 11 -3.03 -9.55 12.75
CA GLY A 11 -3.25 -8.76 13.96
C GLY A 11 -4.20 -7.62 13.70
N GLU A 12 -3.78 -6.42 14.01
CA GLU A 12 -4.57 -5.22 13.76
C GLU A 12 -4.30 -4.60 12.39
N HIS A 13 -3.44 -5.22 11.60
CA HIS A 13 -3.14 -4.75 10.25
C HIS A 13 -4.00 -5.46 9.23
N THR A 14 -4.34 -4.73 8.18
CA THR A 14 -4.96 -5.28 6.97
C THR A 14 -3.90 -5.23 5.88
N VAL A 15 -3.60 -6.39 5.30
CA VAL A 15 -2.61 -6.49 4.23
C VAL A 15 -3.36 -6.68 2.91
N LEU A 16 -3.13 -5.77 1.97
CA LEU A 16 -3.66 -5.88 0.62
C LEU A 16 -2.51 -6.29 -0.30
N GLU A 17 -2.57 -7.51 -0.80
CA GLU A 17 -1.59 -8.01 -1.75
C GLU A 17 -2.02 -7.63 -3.14
N VAL A 18 -1.15 -6.92 -3.85
CA VAL A 18 -1.42 -6.44 -5.21
C VAL A 18 -0.44 -7.12 -6.14
N GLY A 19 -0.93 -7.64 -7.25
CA GLY A 19 -0.08 -8.25 -8.28
C GLY A 19 -0.46 -7.78 -9.67
N GLY A 20 0.51 -7.86 -10.58
CA GLY A 20 0.30 -7.52 -11.97
C GLY A 20 0.64 -6.07 -12.29
N GLU A 21 -0.21 -5.42 -13.03
CA GLU A 21 0.06 -4.07 -13.54
C GLU A 21 -0.95 -3.07 -12.98
N VAL A 22 -0.43 -1.97 -12.47
CA VAL A 22 -1.26 -0.88 -11.96
C VAL A 22 -1.11 0.30 -12.91
N ASP A 23 -2.10 0.51 -13.74
CA ASP A 23 -2.12 1.54 -14.77
C ASP A 23 -3.46 2.27 -14.75
N VAL A 24 -3.67 3.13 -15.75
CA VAL A 24 -4.90 3.93 -15.84
C VAL A 24 -6.16 3.06 -15.91
N TYR A 25 -6.05 1.83 -16.42
CA TYR A 25 -7.21 0.93 -16.55
C TYR A 25 -7.48 0.12 -15.28
N THR A 26 -6.45 -0.24 -14.54
CA THR A 26 -6.57 -1.09 -13.36
C THR A 26 -6.58 -0.30 -12.05
N ALA A 27 -6.00 0.90 -12.03
CA ALA A 27 -5.95 1.73 -10.83
C ALA A 27 -7.33 1.97 -10.18
N PRO A 28 -8.43 2.14 -10.95
CA PRO A 28 -9.74 2.28 -10.32
C PRO A 28 -10.15 1.09 -9.46
N ARG A 29 -9.76 -0.12 -9.83
CA ARG A 29 -10.06 -1.31 -9.02
C ARG A 29 -9.26 -1.31 -7.72
N LEU A 30 -7.99 -0.90 -7.79
CA LEU A 30 -7.17 -0.77 -6.61
C LEU A 30 -7.75 0.30 -5.66
N ARG A 31 -8.14 1.43 -6.22
CA ARG A 31 -8.75 2.50 -5.45
C ARG A 31 -10.03 2.03 -4.76
N GLU A 32 -10.90 1.35 -5.49
CA GLU A 32 -12.15 0.85 -4.94
C GLU A 32 -11.90 -0.11 -3.78
N ARG A 33 -10.94 -1.03 -3.92
CA ARG A 33 -10.63 -1.97 -2.85
C ARG A 33 -10.09 -1.24 -1.62
N LEU A 34 -9.19 -0.27 -1.79
CA LEU A 34 -8.66 0.49 -0.68
C LEU A 34 -9.77 1.27 0.04
N LEU A 35 -10.67 1.90 -0.71
CA LEU A 35 -11.79 2.62 -0.12
C LEU A 35 -12.72 1.69 0.64
N GLU A 36 -13.01 0.50 0.10
CA GLU A 36 -13.82 -0.49 0.79
C GLU A 36 -13.21 -0.90 2.12
N LEU A 37 -11.90 -1.11 2.14
CA LEU A 37 -11.19 -1.49 3.37
C LEU A 37 -11.28 -0.36 4.41
N ILE A 38 -11.00 0.86 4.00
CA ILE A 38 -11.01 2.01 4.89
C ILE A 38 -12.41 2.30 5.40
N ASP A 39 -13.40 2.29 4.52
CA ASP A 39 -14.79 2.53 4.90
C ASP A 39 -15.33 1.40 5.78
N GLY A 40 -14.79 0.20 5.64
CA GLY A 40 -15.12 -0.95 6.47
C GLY A 40 -14.44 -0.95 7.83
N GLY A 41 -13.63 0.04 8.13
CA GLY A 41 -13.02 0.19 9.44
C GLY A 41 -11.54 -0.10 9.55
N ALA A 42 -10.88 -0.50 8.44
CA ALA A 42 -9.44 -0.74 8.47
C ALA A 42 -8.72 0.58 8.79
N ARG A 43 -7.81 0.55 9.74
CA ARG A 43 -7.06 1.75 10.16
C ARG A 43 -5.57 1.59 9.95
N HIS A 44 -5.08 0.36 9.85
CA HIS A 44 -3.65 0.08 9.67
C HIS A 44 -3.51 -0.82 8.46
N VAL A 45 -3.12 -0.23 7.33
CA VAL A 45 -3.10 -0.92 6.04
C VAL A 45 -1.68 -1.03 5.53
N VAL A 46 -1.32 -2.22 5.09
CA VAL A 46 -0.06 -2.49 4.41
C VAL A 46 -0.41 -2.94 2.99
N VAL A 47 0.12 -2.26 1.99
CA VAL A 47 -0.05 -2.65 0.60
C VAL A 47 1.22 -3.36 0.14
N ASP A 48 1.09 -4.63 -0.19
CA ASP A 48 2.21 -5.43 -0.65
C ASP A 48 2.29 -5.37 -2.17
N LEU A 49 3.34 -4.72 -2.66
CA LEU A 49 3.59 -4.54 -4.09
C LEU A 49 4.62 -5.56 -4.61
N GLY A 50 4.91 -6.60 -3.84
CA GLY A 50 5.95 -7.58 -4.20
C GLY A 50 5.71 -8.30 -5.53
N ARG A 51 4.47 -8.38 -5.98
CA ARG A 51 4.12 -9.02 -7.24
C ARG A 51 3.67 -8.03 -8.32
N VAL A 52 3.87 -6.75 -8.08
CA VAL A 52 3.55 -5.70 -9.06
C VAL A 52 4.71 -5.58 -10.04
N ASP A 53 4.41 -5.64 -11.33
CA ASP A 53 5.39 -5.55 -12.40
C ASP A 53 5.44 -4.16 -13.03
N PHE A 54 4.39 -3.39 -12.89
CA PHE A 54 4.28 -2.06 -13.47
C PHE A 54 3.41 -1.17 -12.60
N LEU A 55 3.84 0.08 -12.41
CA LEU A 55 3.13 1.06 -11.61
C LEU A 55 3.36 2.43 -12.23
N ASP A 56 2.28 3.07 -12.67
CA ASP A 56 2.36 4.41 -13.25
C ASP A 56 1.86 5.49 -12.29
N SER A 57 1.82 6.74 -12.76
CA SER A 57 1.42 7.88 -11.94
C SER A 57 -0.02 7.77 -11.45
N THR A 58 -0.90 7.10 -12.20
CA THR A 58 -2.29 6.91 -11.77
C THR A 58 -2.33 6.03 -10.53
N GLY A 59 -1.56 4.94 -10.54
CA GLY A 59 -1.46 4.05 -9.38
C GLY A 59 -0.82 4.75 -8.18
N LEU A 60 0.23 5.53 -8.41
CA LEU A 60 0.85 6.30 -7.34
C LEU A 60 -0.15 7.25 -6.70
N GLY A 61 -0.99 7.91 -7.51
CA GLY A 61 -2.02 8.81 -7.00
C GLY A 61 -3.03 8.09 -6.12
N VAL A 62 -3.40 6.86 -6.47
CA VAL A 62 -4.31 6.05 -5.65
C VAL A 62 -3.68 5.76 -4.29
N LEU A 63 -2.40 5.40 -4.27
CA LEU A 63 -1.70 5.11 -3.02
C LEU A 63 -1.59 6.36 -2.14
N VAL A 64 -1.28 7.51 -2.73
CA VAL A 64 -1.23 8.78 -2.01
C VAL A 64 -2.59 9.11 -1.39
N GLY A 65 -3.66 8.91 -2.15
CA GLY A 65 -5.02 9.15 -1.66
C GLY A 65 -5.37 8.28 -0.45
N ALA A 66 -4.99 7.00 -0.49
CA ALA A 66 -5.23 6.08 0.63
C ALA A 66 -4.43 6.51 1.86
N LEU A 67 -3.16 6.89 1.67
CA LEU A 67 -2.33 7.38 2.76
C LEU A 67 -2.97 8.57 3.47
N LYS A 68 -3.44 9.54 2.69
CA LYS A 68 -4.07 10.74 3.25
C LYS A 68 -5.33 10.41 4.04
N ARG A 69 -6.16 9.51 3.51
CA ARG A 69 -7.38 9.10 4.20
C ARG A 69 -7.09 8.41 5.52
N LEU A 70 -6.12 7.51 5.53
CA LEU A 70 -5.76 6.78 6.75
C LEU A 70 -5.14 7.70 7.79
N ARG A 71 -4.29 8.62 7.38
CA ARG A 71 -3.73 9.61 8.31
C ARG A 71 -4.82 10.48 8.92
N ALA A 72 -5.77 10.92 8.11
CA ALA A 72 -6.90 11.71 8.61
C ALA A 72 -7.78 10.94 9.59
N ALA A 73 -7.83 9.62 9.46
CA ALA A 73 -8.59 8.75 10.35
C ALA A 73 -7.79 8.29 11.57
N GLY A 74 -6.55 8.76 11.72
CA GLY A 74 -5.70 8.36 12.84
C GLY A 74 -5.03 6.99 12.63
N GLY A 75 -5.03 6.49 11.41
CA GLY A 75 -4.45 5.20 11.08
C GLY A 75 -3.05 5.28 10.49
N SER A 76 -2.58 4.17 9.95
CA SER A 76 -1.27 4.08 9.33
C SER A 76 -1.35 3.39 7.98
N PHE A 77 -0.37 3.68 7.13
CA PHE A 77 -0.29 3.13 5.78
C PHE A 77 1.17 2.89 5.43
N ALA A 78 1.49 1.70 4.99
CA ALA A 78 2.85 1.35 4.59
C ALA A 78 2.82 0.55 3.31
N LEU A 79 3.92 0.58 2.58
CA LEU A 79 4.08 -0.18 1.35
C LEU A 79 5.19 -1.21 1.50
N VAL A 80 5.02 -2.35 0.88
CA VAL A 80 6.05 -3.38 0.80
C VAL A 80 6.51 -3.46 -0.65
N CYS A 81 7.79 -3.21 -0.88
CA CYS A 81 8.37 -3.23 -2.21
C CYS A 81 9.85 -3.54 -2.10
N GLY A 82 10.28 -4.61 -2.75
CA GLY A 82 11.69 -4.98 -2.81
C GLY A 82 12.27 -4.95 -4.22
N LYS A 83 11.44 -4.67 -5.22
CA LYS A 83 11.89 -4.67 -6.61
C LYS A 83 12.51 -3.32 -6.97
N GLU A 84 13.74 -3.36 -7.45
CA GLU A 84 14.48 -2.15 -7.79
C GLU A 84 13.78 -1.24 -8.79
N PRO A 85 13.16 -1.76 -9.87
CA PRO A 85 12.45 -0.88 -10.81
C PRO A 85 11.33 -0.06 -10.16
N LEU A 86 10.59 -0.64 -9.21
CA LEU A 86 9.55 0.09 -8.50
C LEU A 86 10.15 1.05 -7.48
N LEU A 87 11.16 0.61 -6.73
CA LEU A 87 11.85 1.47 -5.77
C LEU A 87 12.40 2.72 -6.45
N LYS A 88 12.91 2.57 -7.66
CA LYS A 88 13.41 3.70 -8.44
C LYS A 88 12.31 4.72 -8.72
N ILE A 89 11.09 4.26 -9.01
CA ILE A 89 9.96 5.15 -9.25
C ILE A 89 9.68 5.99 -8.00
N PHE A 90 9.67 5.36 -6.83
CA PHE A 90 9.45 6.07 -5.58
C PHE A 90 10.56 7.08 -5.29
N ARG A 91 11.81 6.74 -5.59
CA ARG A 91 12.94 7.66 -5.41
C ARG A 91 12.88 8.84 -6.36
N ILE A 92 12.61 8.59 -7.65
CA ILE A 92 12.55 9.66 -8.66
C ILE A 92 11.43 10.65 -8.37
N THR A 93 10.31 10.17 -7.87
CA THR A 93 9.16 11.01 -7.54
C THR A 93 9.25 11.59 -6.12
N ALA A 94 10.29 11.25 -5.37
CA ALA A 94 10.45 11.61 -3.96
C ALA A 94 9.34 11.07 -3.06
N LEU A 95 8.56 10.11 -3.54
CA LEU A 95 7.50 9.49 -2.74
C LEU A 95 8.06 8.54 -1.68
N ASP A 96 9.33 8.15 -1.78
CA ASP A 96 10.02 7.44 -0.72
C ASP A 96 10.15 8.29 0.55
N GLN A 97 9.97 9.60 0.45
CA GLN A 97 9.90 10.50 1.59
C GLN A 97 8.50 10.59 2.19
N VAL A 98 7.51 10.12 1.46
CA VAL A 98 6.10 10.21 1.83
C VAL A 98 5.57 8.90 2.39
N PHE A 99 5.94 7.79 1.75
CA PHE A 99 5.50 6.45 2.17
C PHE A 99 6.57 5.75 2.99
N PRO A 100 6.20 5.13 4.12
CA PRO A 100 7.06 4.12 4.72
C PRO A 100 7.15 2.93 3.76
N LEU A 101 8.37 2.56 3.36
CA LEU A 101 8.64 1.46 2.45
C LEU A 101 9.44 0.39 3.16
N TYR A 102 9.00 -0.85 3.04
CA TYR A 102 9.65 -1.99 3.69
C TYR A 102 9.90 -3.12 2.69
N PRO A 103 10.91 -3.94 2.91
CA PRO A 103 11.19 -5.05 1.99
C PRO A 103 10.23 -6.23 2.13
N THR A 104 9.60 -6.38 3.28
CA THR A 104 8.67 -7.48 3.56
C THR A 104 7.48 -7.01 4.37
N VAL A 105 6.39 -7.79 4.33
CA VAL A 105 5.21 -7.53 5.15
C VAL A 105 5.57 -7.58 6.64
N ASP A 106 6.37 -8.57 7.05
CA ASP A 106 6.77 -8.70 8.45
C ASP A 106 7.54 -7.45 8.93
N ALA A 107 8.41 -6.91 8.09
CA ALA A 107 9.14 -5.69 8.43
C ALA A 107 8.20 -4.50 8.56
N ALA A 108 7.22 -4.40 7.68
CA ALA A 108 6.24 -3.30 7.72
C ALA A 108 5.39 -3.36 9.00
N ILE A 109 4.91 -4.54 9.35
CA ILE A 109 4.10 -4.74 10.54
C ILE A 109 4.93 -4.51 11.80
N GLY A 110 6.16 -5.04 11.82
CA GLY A 110 7.05 -4.92 12.98
C GLY A 110 7.49 -3.49 13.27
N ALA A 111 7.52 -2.63 12.25
CA ALA A 111 7.92 -1.23 12.41
C ALA A 111 6.77 -0.35 12.88
N ASP A 112 5.52 -0.80 12.74
CA ASP A 112 4.36 -0.02 13.14
C ASP A 112 4.25 -0.03 14.68
N PRO A 113 4.08 1.13 15.33
CA PRO A 113 3.99 1.18 16.80
C PRO A 113 2.71 0.58 17.38
N ILE A 114 1.75 0.15 16.57
CA ILE A 114 0.51 -0.44 17.05
C ILE A 114 0.82 -1.66 17.90
N GLY A 115 0.27 -1.67 19.12
CA GLY A 115 0.42 -2.80 20.00
C GLY A 115 1.83 -2.99 20.55
N SER A 116 2.79 -2.22 20.13
CA SER A 116 4.18 -2.38 20.56
C SER A 116 4.43 -1.55 21.78
N GLY A 117 4.03 -1.13 22.45
CA GLY A 117 4.35 -0.33 23.56
C GLY A 117 3.12 -0.06 24.33
N ALA A 118 2.30 -0.75 23.88
CA ALA A 118 1.02 -0.52 24.49
C ALA A 118 1.19 -0.46 25.97
#